data_ca0d215f4adafed3973ec5ba08ac0d87
#
_entry.id   ca0d215f4adafed3973ec5ba08ac0d87
#
_cell.length_a   1.000
_cell.length_b   1.000
_cell.length_c   1.000
_cell.angle_alpha   90.00
_cell.angle_beta   90.00
_cell.angle_gamma   90.00
#
_symmetry.space_group_name_H-M   'P 1'
#
loop_
_entity.id
_entity.type
_entity.pdbx_description
1 polymer ?
#
loop_
_entity_poly.entity_id
_entity_poly.type
_entity_poly.pdbx_seq_one_letter_code
_entity_poly.pdbx_strand_id
1 'polypeptide(L)'
;MVGSDAEIDSGQFFGPVNGKNIIMKTAISIGSAYYNGEDWDQLVEYTMAAERMGVDQAWSAEAWGMDAIVPLAYLAAKTEKIQLGTGIMQISSRVPSMIAMTAQSLDTVSKGRFILGLGVSGPQVVEGLHGASFAKPLSRLRECVEILRLALAGEKLAYEGNHYLLPRPGGEGKPIRLSQPPRPELPIYLATLGPKSLELTGELADGWLGTSFIPEHADVFLDHLRTGAEKAGRSLADINIEAGGYFEVGEDVEKLIAERKPGMAFTLGGMGSAKTNFYNDAFCRAGYEDAAKEVQSLWVAGKRDEAVRRVPDEMVLMSSLIGTEDMVKARLKAFQDAGVNTLRLATGGETWAERTTALEAAMDLVKRSTK
;
A
#
# COMPACT_ATOMS: atom_id res chain seq x y z
N MET A 1 -31.09 -38.51 12.88
CA MET A 1 -31.84 -37.40 13.50
C MET A 1 -30.90 -36.73 14.48
N VAL A 2 -30.41 -35.64 14.18
CA VAL A 2 -30.61 -34.29 14.70
C VAL A 2 -29.73 -33.41 13.88
N GLY A 3 -30.37 -32.51 13.14
CA GLY A 3 -29.74 -31.38 12.49
C GLY A 3 -29.54 -30.24 13.48
N SER A 4 -28.65 -29.37 13.16
CA SER A 4 -28.76 -27.96 13.52
C SER A 4 -27.97 -27.14 12.50
N ASP A 5 -28.74 -26.57 11.56
CA ASP A 5 -28.31 -25.47 10.72
C ASP A 5 -27.97 -24.29 11.63
N ALA A 6 -26.73 -23.93 11.71
CA ALA A 6 -26.31 -22.65 12.27
C ALA A 6 -26.40 -21.63 11.12
N GLU A 7 -27.52 -20.90 11.09
CA GLU A 7 -27.64 -19.66 10.31
C GLU A 7 -26.56 -18.68 10.79
N ILE A 8 -25.65 -18.38 9.89
CA ILE A 8 -24.71 -17.27 10.08
C ILE A 8 -25.53 -16.00 9.87
N ASP A 9 -25.77 -15.30 10.97
CA ASP A 9 -26.40 -14.00 11.00
C ASP A 9 -25.62 -13.03 10.09
N SER A 10 -26.23 -12.66 8.97
CA SER A 10 -25.69 -11.69 8.01
C SER A 10 -25.83 -10.29 8.63
N GLY A 11 -24.87 -9.94 9.48
CA GLY A 11 -24.72 -8.61 10.04
C GLY A 11 -24.67 -7.54 8.94
N GLN A 12 -25.37 -6.49 9.15
CA GLN A 12 -25.65 -5.30 8.34
C GLN A 12 -24.60 -5.01 7.24
N PHE A 13 -24.96 -5.35 6.00
CA PHE A 13 -24.25 -4.87 4.83
C PHE A 13 -24.38 -3.35 4.76
N PHE A 14 -23.27 -2.64 4.84
CA PHE A 14 -23.21 -1.22 4.53
C PHE A 14 -23.59 -1.03 3.06
N GLY A 15 -24.66 -0.28 2.81
CA GLY A 15 -25.05 0.10 1.46
C GLY A 15 -23.97 0.94 0.78
N PRO A 16 -23.95 0.98 -0.58
CA PRO A 16 -22.92 1.67 -1.33
C PRO A 16 -22.82 3.13 -0.87
N VAL A 17 -21.61 3.54 -0.51
CA VAL A 17 -21.29 4.94 -0.21
C VAL A 17 -21.50 5.72 -1.52
N ASN A 18 -22.62 6.45 -1.59
CA ASN A 18 -23.06 7.27 -2.74
C ASN A 18 -23.29 6.49 -4.05
N GLY A 19 -24.50 6.05 -4.32
CA GLY A 19 -25.11 5.49 -5.52
C GLY A 19 -24.58 5.81 -6.93
N LYS A 20 -23.28 6.00 -7.10
CA LYS A 20 -22.57 6.12 -8.37
C LYS A 20 -21.75 4.84 -8.57
N ASN A 21 -21.88 4.22 -9.74
CA ASN A 21 -20.93 3.22 -10.20
C ASN A 21 -19.53 3.86 -10.20
N ILE A 22 -18.76 3.68 -9.14
CA ILE A 22 -17.38 4.12 -9.09
C ILE A 22 -16.60 3.16 -9.96
N ILE A 23 -16.08 3.63 -11.08
CA ILE A 23 -15.11 2.88 -11.86
C ILE A 23 -13.89 2.72 -10.99
N MET A 24 -13.63 1.50 -10.53
CA MET A 24 -12.48 1.17 -9.70
C MET A 24 -11.21 1.33 -10.53
N LYS A 25 -10.32 2.21 -10.09
CA LYS A 25 -8.98 2.35 -10.69
C LYS A 25 -8.15 1.10 -10.44
N THR A 26 -7.13 0.92 -11.25
CA THR A 26 -6.20 -0.20 -11.12
C THR A 26 -4.78 0.26 -10.87
N ALA A 27 -4.05 -0.51 -10.09
CA ALA A 27 -2.66 -0.23 -9.78
C ALA A 27 -1.80 -1.49 -9.89
N ILE A 28 -0.52 -1.31 -10.24
CA ILE A 28 0.50 -2.36 -10.17
C ILE A 28 1.63 -1.96 -9.25
N SER A 29 2.32 -2.94 -8.68
CA SER A 29 3.58 -2.74 -7.99
C SER A 29 4.73 -3.08 -8.93
N ILE A 30 5.66 -2.15 -9.10
CA ILE A 30 6.90 -2.38 -9.85
C ILE A 30 8.06 -2.82 -8.93
N GLY A 31 7.74 -3.02 -7.66
CA GLY A 31 8.56 -3.73 -6.70
C GLY A 31 9.75 -2.96 -6.15
N SER A 32 10.40 -3.62 -5.17
CA SER A 32 11.71 -3.26 -4.63
C SER A 32 12.73 -4.37 -4.87
N ALA A 33 12.48 -5.23 -5.85
CA ALA A 33 13.22 -6.46 -6.05
C ALA A 33 14.63 -6.23 -6.63
N TYR A 34 15.39 -7.31 -6.67
CA TYR A 34 16.73 -7.35 -7.18
C TYR A 34 16.69 -7.39 -8.72
N TYR A 35 16.88 -6.24 -9.35
CA TYR A 35 16.94 -6.16 -10.80
C TYR A 35 18.39 -6.06 -11.25
N ASN A 36 18.80 -6.94 -12.17
CA ASN A 36 19.96 -6.70 -13.01
C ASN A 36 19.55 -5.79 -14.19
N GLY A 37 20.48 -5.41 -15.05
CA GLY A 37 20.16 -4.52 -16.18
C GLY A 37 19.13 -5.07 -17.14
N GLU A 38 19.12 -6.38 -17.39
CA GLU A 38 18.17 -7.06 -18.27
C GLU A 38 16.75 -7.09 -17.65
N ASP A 39 16.66 -7.41 -16.37
CA ASP A 39 15.40 -7.34 -15.64
C ASP A 39 14.82 -5.92 -15.60
N TRP A 40 15.69 -4.91 -15.54
CA TRP A 40 15.29 -3.53 -15.56
C TRP A 40 14.60 -3.15 -16.87
N ASP A 41 15.17 -3.49 -18.00
CA ASP A 41 14.59 -3.20 -19.31
C ASP A 41 13.21 -3.91 -19.49
N GLN A 42 13.10 -5.16 -19.02
CA GLN A 42 11.85 -5.90 -19.04
C GLN A 42 10.78 -5.27 -18.10
N LEU A 43 11.19 -4.78 -16.92
CA LEU A 43 10.30 -4.04 -16.02
C LEU A 43 9.77 -2.76 -16.69
N VAL A 44 10.62 -2.03 -17.40
CA VAL A 44 10.21 -0.83 -18.14
C VAL A 44 9.18 -1.18 -19.20
N GLU A 45 9.42 -2.21 -20.00
CA GLU A 45 8.48 -2.69 -21.02
C GLU A 45 7.16 -3.17 -20.40
N TYR A 46 7.21 -3.88 -19.27
CA TYR A 46 6.03 -4.28 -18.51
C TYR A 46 5.20 -3.07 -18.07
N THR A 47 5.84 -2.03 -17.54
CA THR A 47 5.15 -0.81 -17.08
C THR A 47 4.52 -0.05 -18.25
N MET A 48 5.23 0.03 -19.38
CA MET A 48 4.68 0.62 -20.62
C MET A 48 3.52 -0.20 -21.19
N ALA A 49 3.58 -1.53 -21.09
CA ALA A 49 2.48 -2.40 -21.46
C ALA A 49 1.26 -2.19 -20.54
N ALA A 50 1.48 -2.10 -19.24
CA ALA A 50 0.44 -1.79 -18.25
C ALA A 50 -0.28 -0.46 -18.57
N GLU A 51 0.48 0.58 -18.93
CA GLU A 51 -0.10 1.86 -19.39
C GLU A 51 -0.99 1.68 -20.62
N ARG A 52 -0.53 0.92 -21.63
CA ARG A 52 -1.31 0.62 -22.84
C ARG A 52 -2.59 -0.16 -22.54
N MET A 53 -2.56 -1.04 -21.55
CA MET A 53 -3.72 -1.80 -21.07
C MET A 53 -4.71 -0.91 -20.29
N GLY A 54 -4.29 0.30 -19.89
CA GLY A 54 -5.11 1.25 -19.14
C GLY A 54 -5.03 1.07 -17.64
N VAL A 55 -3.92 0.56 -17.11
CA VAL A 55 -3.62 0.61 -15.68
C VAL A 55 -3.41 2.06 -15.26
N ASP A 56 -4.04 2.46 -14.16
CA ASP A 56 -4.05 3.86 -13.72
C ASP A 56 -2.79 4.25 -12.96
N GLN A 57 -2.20 3.34 -12.15
CA GLN A 57 -1.11 3.67 -11.24
C GLN A 57 -0.02 2.60 -11.21
N ALA A 58 1.24 3.02 -11.06
CA ALA A 58 2.39 2.14 -10.84
C ALA A 58 3.18 2.60 -9.60
N TRP A 59 3.41 1.69 -8.66
CA TRP A 59 4.00 1.95 -7.36
C TRP A 59 5.40 1.35 -7.22
N SER A 60 6.40 2.20 -6.96
CA SER A 60 7.77 1.78 -6.63
C SER A 60 7.97 1.77 -5.12
N ALA A 61 8.51 0.68 -4.59
CA ALA A 61 8.74 0.50 -3.17
C ALA A 61 10.21 0.66 -2.79
N GLU A 62 10.45 1.12 -1.58
CA GLU A 62 11.77 1.30 -0.99
C GLU A 62 11.88 0.48 0.30
N ALA A 63 12.79 -0.49 0.30
CA ALA A 63 13.06 -1.33 1.45
C ALA A 63 14.58 -1.55 1.62
N TRP A 64 15.14 -2.58 1.00
CA TRP A 64 16.59 -2.90 0.97
C TRP A 64 17.08 -3.30 -0.43
N GLY A 65 16.32 -2.96 -1.46
CA GLY A 65 16.66 -3.12 -2.88
C GLY A 65 16.95 -1.77 -3.53
N MET A 66 16.28 -1.49 -4.65
CA MET A 66 16.36 -0.16 -5.27
C MET A 66 15.64 0.89 -4.40
N ASP A 67 16.07 2.15 -4.50
CA ASP A 67 15.29 3.26 -3.97
C ASP A 67 14.01 3.46 -4.81
N ALA A 68 13.02 4.15 -4.24
CA ALA A 68 11.75 4.33 -4.92
C ALA A 68 11.78 5.42 -6.01
N ILE A 69 12.79 6.28 -6.04
CA ILE A 69 12.80 7.53 -6.79
C ILE A 69 13.38 7.34 -8.20
N VAL A 70 14.56 6.69 -8.29
CA VAL A 70 15.27 6.51 -9.56
C VAL A 70 14.43 5.72 -10.57
N PRO A 71 13.78 4.60 -10.20
CA PRO A 71 12.85 3.90 -11.09
C PRO A 71 11.73 4.79 -11.61
N LEU A 72 11.11 5.58 -10.73
CA LEU A 72 10.00 6.46 -11.12
C LEU A 72 10.44 7.60 -12.02
N ALA A 73 11.61 8.19 -11.78
CA ALA A 73 12.16 9.22 -12.65
C ALA A 73 12.42 8.70 -14.07
N TYR A 74 12.95 7.47 -14.18
CA TYR A 74 13.16 6.83 -15.47
C TYR A 74 11.83 6.52 -16.17
N LEU A 75 10.87 5.95 -15.45
CA LEU A 75 9.54 5.62 -15.98
C LEU A 75 8.74 6.87 -16.36
N ALA A 76 8.93 7.99 -15.66
CA ALA A 76 8.31 9.26 -16.03
C ALA A 76 8.67 9.71 -17.45
N ALA A 77 9.89 9.40 -17.90
CA ALA A 77 10.34 9.69 -19.27
C ALA A 77 9.89 8.64 -20.31
N LYS A 78 9.40 7.47 -19.87
CA LYS A 78 9.00 6.36 -20.74
C LYS A 78 7.48 6.21 -20.87
N THR A 79 6.72 6.87 -20.01
CA THR A 79 5.26 6.79 -19.91
C THR A 79 4.62 8.17 -20.06
N GLU A 80 3.33 8.22 -20.41
CA GLU A 80 2.62 9.48 -20.67
C GLU A 80 1.37 9.69 -19.82
N LYS A 81 0.73 8.59 -19.35
CA LYS A 81 -0.60 8.63 -18.71
C LYS A 81 -0.62 8.03 -17.32
N ILE A 82 0.05 6.89 -17.13
CA ILE A 82 0.05 6.17 -15.86
C ILE A 82 0.60 7.05 -14.73
N GLN A 83 -0.12 7.12 -13.63
CA GLN A 83 0.35 7.80 -12.43
C GLN A 83 1.49 7.00 -11.81
N LEU A 84 2.50 7.67 -11.32
CA LEU A 84 3.71 7.08 -10.75
C LEU A 84 3.77 7.43 -9.27
N GLY A 85 3.82 6.43 -8.41
CA GLY A 85 3.80 6.65 -6.97
C GLY A 85 4.89 5.92 -6.21
N THR A 86 5.31 6.48 -5.08
CA THR A 86 6.14 5.76 -4.13
C THR A 86 5.26 4.91 -3.21
N GLY A 87 5.46 3.63 -3.17
CA GLY A 87 4.70 2.71 -2.33
C GLY A 87 5.57 1.81 -1.44
N ILE A 88 6.37 2.36 -0.58
CA ILE A 88 6.45 3.73 -0.04
C ILE A 88 7.86 4.31 -0.16
N MET A 89 7.98 5.65 -0.03
CA MET A 89 9.23 6.30 0.36
C MET A 89 9.31 6.36 1.89
N GLN A 90 10.45 5.99 2.45
CA GLN A 90 10.65 5.96 3.90
C GLN A 90 10.95 7.37 4.44
N ILE A 91 10.25 7.78 5.51
CA ILE A 91 10.50 9.08 6.15
C ILE A 91 11.81 9.14 6.93
N SER A 92 12.40 7.98 7.25
CA SER A 92 13.63 7.88 8.05
C SER A 92 14.90 8.10 7.23
N SER A 93 14.86 7.89 5.92
CA SER A 93 16.04 7.96 5.04
C SER A 93 16.28 9.37 4.47
N ARG A 94 15.33 10.28 4.62
CA ARG A 94 15.40 11.65 4.09
C ARG A 94 14.78 12.66 5.04
N VAL A 95 15.30 13.89 5.07
CA VAL A 95 14.65 14.99 5.80
C VAL A 95 13.41 15.47 5.04
N PRO A 96 12.36 15.99 5.73
CA PRO A 96 11.11 16.37 5.08
C PRO A 96 11.26 17.37 3.93
N SER A 97 12.15 18.36 4.04
CA SER A 97 12.41 19.31 2.96
C SER A 97 12.98 18.63 1.70
N MET A 98 13.83 17.62 1.84
CA MET A 98 14.34 16.84 0.70
C MET A 98 13.24 15.96 0.10
N ILE A 99 12.36 15.38 0.92
CA ILE A 99 11.18 14.65 0.42
C ILE A 99 10.31 15.58 -0.43
N ALA A 100 10.04 16.82 0.04
CA ALA A 100 9.26 17.79 -0.71
C ALA A 100 9.91 18.17 -2.05
N MET A 101 11.22 18.44 -2.05
CA MET A 101 11.98 18.72 -3.28
C MET A 101 11.92 17.54 -4.27
N THR A 102 12.09 16.34 -3.79
CA THR A 102 12.00 15.12 -4.61
C THR A 102 10.59 14.96 -5.20
N ALA A 103 9.55 15.15 -4.38
CA ALA A 103 8.16 15.04 -4.83
C ALA A 103 7.84 16.08 -5.92
N GLN A 104 8.22 17.35 -5.75
CA GLN A 104 8.03 18.37 -6.77
C GLN A 104 8.84 18.08 -8.04
N SER A 105 10.05 17.54 -7.91
CA SER A 105 10.87 17.16 -9.06
C SER A 105 10.23 16.04 -9.87
N LEU A 106 9.79 14.97 -9.20
CA LEU A 106 9.08 13.86 -9.84
C LEU A 106 7.75 14.29 -10.46
N ASP A 107 7.01 15.16 -9.78
CA ASP A 107 5.77 15.71 -10.30
C ASP A 107 6.02 16.54 -11.57
N THR A 108 7.07 17.36 -11.59
CA THR A 108 7.47 18.15 -12.75
C THR A 108 7.86 17.27 -13.93
N VAL A 109 8.76 16.30 -13.74
CA VAL A 109 9.25 15.45 -14.85
C VAL A 109 8.19 14.46 -15.33
N SER A 110 7.26 14.07 -14.47
CA SER A 110 6.11 13.25 -14.83
C SER A 110 4.92 14.06 -15.39
N LYS A 111 5.02 15.38 -15.45
CA LYS A 111 3.96 16.28 -15.94
C LYS A 111 2.67 16.17 -15.10
N GLY A 112 2.82 16.18 -13.77
CA GLY A 112 1.69 16.18 -12.84
C GLY A 112 1.10 14.79 -12.54
N ARG A 113 1.82 13.70 -12.83
CA ARG A 113 1.36 12.32 -12.62
C ARG A 113 1.90 11.69 -11.34
N PHE A 114 2.64 12.43 -10.51
CA PHE A 114 3.28 11.86 -9.34
C PHE A 114 2.35 11.81 -8.11
N ILE A 115 2.45 10.73 -7.34
CA ILE A 115 1.79 10.53 -6.05
C ILE A 115 2.85 10.21 -5.01
N LEU A 116 2.91 10.99 -3.93
CA LEU A 116 3.85 10.77 -2.84
C LEU A 116 3.28 9.80 -1.82
N GLY A 117 3.68 8.55 -1.87
CA GLY A 117 3.34 7.56 -0.86
C GLY A 117 4.44 7.45 0.20
N LEU A 118 4.08 7.60 1.47
CA LEU A 118 4.98 7.63 2.61
C LEU A 118 4.67 6.54 3.62
N GLY A 119 5.69 6.13 4.36
CA GLY A 119 5.56 5.21 5.47
C GLY A 119 6.76 5.26 6.41
N VAL A 120 6.58 4.62 7.56
CA VAL A 120 7.60 4.59 8.61
C VAL A 120 8.59 3.45 8.46
N SER A 121 8.33 2.49 7.55
CA SER A 121 9.07 1.24 7.42
C SER A 121 9.04 0.40 8.72
N GLY A 122 10.05 -0.42 8.96
CA GLY A 122 10.17 -1.25 10.15
C GLY A 122 11.53 -1.08 10.85
N PRO A 123 11.65 -1.49 12.13
CA PRO A 123 12.88 -1.29 12.90
C PRO A 123 14.10 -1.98 12.27
N GLN A 124 13.93 -3.12 11.60
CA GLN A 124 15.04 -3.81 10.95
C GLN A 124 15.67 -2.99 9.83
N VAL A 125 14.86 -2.29 9.07
CA VAL A 125 15.34 -1.42 7.98
C VAL A 125 15.83 -0.09 8.54
N VAL A 126 15.03 0.56 9.39
CA VAL A 126 15.35 1.89 9.91
C VAL A 126 16.57 1.87 10.81
N GLU A 127 16.63 0.95 11.76
CA GLU A 127 17.75 0.87 12.73
C GLU A 127 18.87 -0.02 12.20
N GLY A 128 18.53 -1.17 11.58
CA GLY A 128 19.50 -2.15 11.15
C GLY A 128 20.23 -1.78 9.87
N LEU A 129 19.55 -1.21 8.88
CA LEU A 129 20.16 -0.85 7.60
C LEU A 129 20.57 0.63 7.56
N HIS A 130 19.69 1.54 7.99
CA HIS A 130 19.94 2.98 7.88
C HIS A 130 20.59 3.60 9.13
N GLY A 131 20.67 2.89 10.26
CA GLY A 131 21.24 3.41 11.49
C GLY A 131 20.46 4.59 12.09
N ALA A 132 19.21 4.78 11.67
CA ALA A 132 18.33 5.83 12.15
C ALA A 132 17.44 5.32 13.30
N SER A 133 16.98 6.22 14.17
CA SER A 133 16.09 5.83 15.27
C SER A 133 14.68 5.54 14.79
N PHE A 134 14.11 4.41 15.19
CA PHE A 134 12.70 4.05 14.97
C PHE A 134 11.76 4.59 16.08
N ALA A 135 12.30 5.32 17.05
CA ALA A 135 11.51 5.86 18.17
C ALA A 135 10.41 6.83 17.69
N LYS A 136 9.20 6.67 18.23
CA LYS A 136 8.02 7.52 17.97
C LYS A 136 7.70 7.70 16.48
N PRO A 137 7.61 6.63 15.69
CA PRO A 137 7.49 6.72 14.23
C PRO A 137 6.22 7.47 13.78
N LEU A 138 5.11 7.32 14.50
CA LEU A 138 3.85 7.99 14.18
C LEU A 138 3.92 9.51 14.36
N SER A 139 4.53 9.99 15.46
CA SER A 139 4.72 11.42 15.69
C SER A 139 5.66 12.03 14.65
N ARG A 140 6.72 11.29 14.25
CA ARG A 140 7.61 11.73 13.16
C ARG A 140 6.89 11.80 11.82
N LEU A 141 6.00 10.84 11.53
CA LEU A 141 5.22 10.82 10.30
C LEU A 141 4.28 12.03 10.24
N ARG A 142 3.60 12.37 11.35
CA ARG A 142 2.76 13.57 11.45
C ARG A 142 3.55 14.82 11.08
N GLU A 143 4.61 15.08 11.81
CA GLU A 143 5.43 16.29 11.62
C GLU A 143 6.02 16.35 10.20
N CYS A 144 6.41 15.18 9.66
CA CYS A 144 6.89 15.09 8.27
C CYS A 144 5.81 15.54 7.28
N VAL A 145 4.58 15.04 7.39
CA VAL A 145 3.47 15.40 6.48
C VAL A 145 3.11 16.88 6.64
N GLU A 146 3.08 17.42 7.84
CA GLU A 146 2.80 18.84 8.10
C GLU A 146 3.85 19.74 7.44
N ILE A 147 5.15 19.40 7.57
CA ILE A 147 6.24 20.14 6.90
C ILE A 147 6.13 20.01 5.37
N LEU A 148 5.76 18.83 4.87
CA LEU A 148 5.55 18.62 3.43
C LEU A 148 4.42 19.51 2.91
N ARG A 149 3.29 19.60 3.61
CA ARG A 149 2.18 20.49 3.21
C ARG A 149 2.61 21.95 3.16
N LEU A 150 3.37 22.44 4.16
CA LEU A 150 3.93 23.80 4.13
C LEU A 150 4.87 23.99 2.93
N ALA A 151 5.77 23.04 2.69
CA ALA A 151 6.71 23.11 1.57
C ALA A 151 6.00 23.13 0.21
N LEU A 152 5.03 22.26 0.01
CA LEU A 152 4.25 22.13 -1.22
C LEU A 152 3.34 23.35 -1.45
N ALA A 153 2.85 23.98 -0.38
CA ALA A 153 2.11 25.25 -0.46
C ALA A 153 3.00 26.45 -0.81
N GLY A 154 4.33 26.27 -0.87
CA GLY A 154 5.29 27.35 -1.17
C GLY A 154 5.58 28.27 0.02
N GLU A 155 5.26 27.82 1.22
CA GLU A 155 5.51 28.55 2.45
C GLU A 155 7.00 28.53 2.82
N LYS A 156 7.44 29.55 3.60
CA LYS A 156 8.75 29.49 4.25
C LYS A 156 8.71 28.40 5.31
N LEU A 157 9.67 27.48 5.26
CA LEU A 157 9.74 26.38 6.22
C LEU A 157 10.17 26.91 7.60
N ALA A 158 9.17 27.27 8.39
CA ALA A 158 9.27 27.55 9.81
C ALA A 158 8.37 26.53 10.54
N TYR A 159 8.96 25.65 11.34
CA TYR A 159 8.25 24.56 12.01
C TYR A 159 8.87 24.27 13.37
N GLU A 160 8.05 24.17 14.39
CA GLU A 160 8.47 23.90 15.75
C GLU A 160 7.76 22.64 16.26
N GLY A 161 8.39 21.49 16.03
CA GLY A 161 7.89 20.17 16.43
C GLY A 161 8.76 19.51 17.49
N ASN A 162 8.39 18.29 17.85
CA ASN A 162 9.15 17.45 18.77
C ASN A 162 10.36 16.77 18.13
N HIS A 163 10.30 16.58 16.79
CA HIS A 163 11.30 15.85 16.01
C HIS A 163 12.00 16.74 15.00
N TYR A 164 11.31 17.76 14.50
CA TYR A 164 11.84 18.68 13.51
C TYR A 164 11.70 20.11 14.01
N LEU A 165 12.82 20.83 14.00
CA LEU A 165 12.90 22.25 14.32
C LEU A 165 13.49 22.96 13.09
N LEU A 166 12.70 23.79 12.43
CA LEU A 166 13.09 24.53 11.23
C LEU A 166 12.81 26.02 11.39
N PRO A 167 13.80 26.91 11.27
CA PRO A 167 15.23 26.60 11.14
C PRO A 167 15.78 26.00 12.45
N ARG A 168 16.95 25.33 12.36
CA ARG A 168 17.60 24.75 13.55
C ARG A 168 17.94 25.83 14.57
N PRO A 169 17.52 25.69 15.85
CA PRO A 169 17.85 26.64 16.91
C PRO A 169 19.36 26.78 17.12
N GLY A 170 19.82 28.00 17.35
CA GLY A 170 21.24 28.29 17.60
C GLY A 170 22.12 28.21 16.36
N GLY A 171 21.55 28.02 15.17
CA GLY A 171 22.27 28.05 13.91
C GLY A 171 22.12 29.40 13.18
N GLU A 172 22.82 29.57 12.07
CA GLU A 172 22.73 30.76 11.19
C GLU A 172 21.60 30.67 10.16
N GLY A 173 20.86 29.54 10.14
CA GLY A 173 19.81 29.27 9.17
C GLY A 173 18.60 30.21 9.33
N LYS A 174 17.99 30.55 8.19
CA LYS A 174 16.73 31.32 8.14
C LYS A 174 15.65 30.47 7.45
N PRO A 175 14.35 30.71 7.72
CA PRO A 175 13.29 30.04 6.99
C PRO A 175 13.39 30.27 5.49
N ILE A 176 13.48 29.18 4.72
CA ILE A 176 13.59 29.18 3.26
C ILE A 176 12.33 28.53 2.68
N ARG A 177 11.84 29.01 1.55
CA ARG A 177 10.83 28.34 0.73
C ARG A 177 11.49 27.59 -0.41
N LEU A 178 10.85 26.55 -0.91
CA LEU A 178 11.30 25.90 -2.12
C LEU A 178 11.19 26.86 -3.31
N SER A 179 12.10 26.74 -4.28
CA SER A 179 12.13 27.63 -5.44
C SER A 179 11.22 27.19 -6.58
N GLN A 180 10.75 25.95 -6.55
CA GLN A 180 9.79 25.43 -7.52
C GLN A 180 8.39 26.03 -7.29
N PRO A 181 7.54 26.11 -8.34
CA PRO A 181 6.14 26.54 -8.18
C PRO A 181 5.41 25.71 -7.12
N PRO A 182 4.55 26.32 -6.30
CA PRO A 182 3.76 25.58 -5.33
C PRO A 182 2.88 24.50 -5.98
N ARG A 183 2.75 23.37 -5.28
CA ARG A 183 1.92 22.23 -5.67
C ARG A 183 1.13 21.72 -4.44
N PRO A 184 0.26 22.56 -3.84
CA PRO A 184 -0.49 22.17 -2.63
C PRO A 184 -1.39 20.97 -2.85
N GLU A 185 -1.80 20.71 -4.08
CA GLU A 185 -2.65 19.59 -4.49
C GLU A 185 -1.88 18.29 -4.79
N LEU A 186 -0.54 18.27 -4.67
CA LEU A 186 0.23 17.04 -4.86
C LEU A 186 -0.23 15.98 -3.87
N PRO A 187 -0.73 14.81 -4.35
CA PRO A 187 -1.33 13.83 -3.47
C PRO A 187 -0.30 13.18 -2.53
N ILE A 188 -0.63 13.11 -1.24
CA ILE A 188 0.14 12.40 -0.23
C ILE A 188 -0.66 11.20 0.26
N TYR A 189 -0.17 10.00 0.01
CA TYR A 189 -0.74 8.74 0.48
C TYR A 189 0.09 8.19 1.63
N LEU A 190 -0.55 7.54 2.60
CA LEU A 190 0.14 6.94 3.74
C LEU A 190 -0.11 5.43 3.80
N ALA A 191 0.97 4.67 4.01
CA ALA A 191 0.89 3.24 4.29
C ALA A 191 0.92 3.02 5.81
N THR A 192 -0.23 2.72 6.36
CA THR A 192 -0.46 2.56 7.81
C THR A 192 -1.37 1.38 8.07
N LEU A 193 -1.17 0.70 9.21
CA LEU A 193 -1.93 -0.49 9.57
C LEU A 193 -2.53 -0.43 10.98
N GLY A 194 -1.85 0.21 11.95
CA GLY A 194 -2.34 0.27 13.32
C GLY A 194 -3.42 1.35 13.51
N PRO A 195 -4.32 1.19 14.50
CA PRO A 195 -5.45 2.08 14.73
C PRO A 195 -5.10 3.58 14.75
N LYS A 196 -4.11 3.96 15.55
CA LYS A 196 -3.68 5.37 15.66
C LYS A 196 -3.03 5.92 14.39
N SER A 197 -2.34 5.06 13.64
CA SER A 197 -1.73 5.47 12.37
C SER A 197 -2.77 5.59 11.25
N LEU A 198 -3.84 4.78 11.30
CA LEU A 198 -4.99 4.91 10.41
C LEU A 198 -5.80 6.19 10.71
N GLU A 199 -6.02 6.53 11.99
CA GLU A 199 -6.61 7.82 12.36
C GLU A 199 -5.78 9.00 11.80
N LEU A 200 -4.44 8.95 11.94
CA LEU A 200 -3.55 9.95 11.35
C LEU A 200 -3.68 10.04 9.83
N THR A 201 -3.80 8.89 9.17
CA THR A 201 -3.99 8.85 7.70
C THR A 201 -5.31 9.53 7.31
N GLY A 202 -6.40 9.22 8.01
CA GLY A 202 -7.70 9.87 7.82
C GLY A 202 -7.64 11.38 7.98
N GLU A 203 -6.87 11.86 8.94
CA GLU A 203 -6.71 13.28 9.25
C GLU A 203 -5.92 14.04 8.17
N LEU A 204 -4.80 13.48 7.68
CA LEU A 204 -3.78 14.24 6.93
C LEU A 204 -3.58 13.84 5.47
N ALA A 205 -3.96 12.60 5.09
CA ALA A 205 -3.63 12.06 3.79
C ALA A 205 -4.73 12.22 2.74
N ASP A 206 -4.34 12.20 1.47
CA ASP A 206 -5.28 12.15 0.33
C ASP A 206 -5.61 10.71 -0.07
N GLY A 207 -4.82 9.75 0.42
CA GLY A 207 -5.06 8.34 0.20
C GLY A 207 -4.38 7.43 1.21
N TRP A 208 -4.88 6.21 1.29
CA TRP A 208 -4.34 5.13 2.10
C TRP A 208 -3.81 4.01 1.20
N LEU A 209 -2.58 3.59 1.43
CA LEU A 209 -1.97 2.42 0.79
C LEU A 209 -2.17 1.21 1.69
N GLY A 210 -3.27 0.50 1.48
CA GLY A 210 -3.67 -0.65 2.26
C GLY A 210 -2.92 -1.93 1.86
N THR A 211 -2.63 -2.75 2.85
CA THR A 211 -2.14 -4.12 2.67
C THR A 211 -2.74 -5.01 3.75
N SER A 212 -2.68 -6.32 3.58
CA SER A 212 -3.35 -7.28 4.48
C SER A 212 -4.87 -7.01 4.62
N PHE A 213 -5.47 -6.53 3.54
CA PHE A 213 -6.86 -6.13 3.52
C PHE A 213 -7.75 -7.31 3.16
N ILE A 214 -8.76 -7.54 3.99
CA ILE A 214 -9.82 -8.50 3.75
C ILE A 214 -11.11 -7.71 3.68
N PRO A 215 -11.81 -7.68 2.53
CA PRO A 215 -13.04 -6.89 2.35
C PRO A 215 -14.10 -7.13 3.42
N GLU A 216 -14.27 -8.37 3.87
CA GLU A 216 -15.23 -8.78 4.89
C GLU A 216 -14.91 -8.22 6.28
N HIS A 217 -13.68 -7.77 6.49
CA HIS A 217 -13.18 -7.16 7.73
C HIS A 217 -12.61 -5.75 7.47
N ALA A 218 -13.17 -5.05 6.48
CA ALA A 218 -12.71 -3.70 6.10
C ALA A 218 -12.82 -2.69 7.25
N ASP A 219 -13.78 -2.88 8.15
CA ASP A 219 -14.04 -2.06 9.33
C ASP A 219 -12.81 -1.90 10.22
N VAL A 220 -11.95 -2.96 10.36
CA VAL A 220 -10.72 -2.88 11.16
C VAL A 220 -9.70 -1.85 10.65
N PHE A 221 -9.91 -1.32 9.45
CA PHE A 221 -9.13 -0.24 8.86
C PHE A 221 -9.97 1.02 8.64
N LEU A 222 -11.14 0.88 7.98
CA LEU A 222 -11.92 2.00 7.49
C LEU A 222 -12.57 2.81 8.61
N ASP A 223 -12.93 2.21 9.74
CA ASP A 223 -13.49 2.93 10.87
C ASP A 223 -12.47 3.88 11.52
N HIS A 224 -11.21 3.48 11.57
CA HIS A 224 -10.14 4.34 12.06
C HIS A 224 -9.81 5.45 11.05
N LEU A 225 -9.80 5.17 9.75
CA LEU A 225 -9.64 6.19 8.71
C LEU A 225 -10.77 7.22 8.80
N ARG A 226 -12.02 6.75 8.92
CA ARG A 226 -13.22 7.60 9.09
C ARG A 226 -13.08 8.47 10.33
N THR A 227 -12.74 7.88 11.47
CA THR A 227 -12.55 8.62 12.73
C THR A 227 -11.52 9.74 12.58
N GLY A 228 -10.41 9.47 11.89
CA GLY A 228 -9.39 10.49 11.63
C GLY A 228 -9.86 11.59 10.68
N ALA A 229 -10.56 11.23 9.61
CA ALA A 229 -11.12 12.18 8.64
C ALA A 229 -12.14 13.11 9.31
N GLU A 230 -13.07 12.57 10.09
CA GLU A 230 -14.10 13.34 10.81
C GLU A 230 -13.48 14.34 11.81
N LYS A 231 -12.41 13.96 12.53
CA LYS A 231 -11.66 14.87 13.40
C LYS A 231 -11.08 16.08 12.66
N ALA A 232 -10.75 15.90 11.38
CA ALA A 232 -10.24 16.96 10.52
C ALA A 232 -11.32 17.70 9.72
N GLY A 233 -12.61 17.42 9.99
CA GLY A 233 -13.73 18.00 9.23
C GLY A 233 -13.85 17.45 7.80
N ARG A 234 -13.30 16.27 7.55
CA ARG A 234 -13.31 15.55 6.27
C ARG A 234 -14.22 14.33 6.36
N SER A 235 -14.39 13.64 5.25
CA SER A 235 -15.09 12.37 5.18
C SER A 235 -14.18 11.27 4.62
N LEU A 236 -14.56 10.01 4.80
CA LEU A 236 -13.86 8.89 4.18
C LEU A 236 -13.87 8.97 2.64
N ALA A 237 -14.86 9.65 2.05
CA ALA A 237 -14.96 9.86 0.60
C ALA A 237 -13.85 10.79 0.04
N ASP A 238 -13.19 11.56 0.91
CA ASP A 238 -12.07 12.42 0.53
C ASP A 238 -10.72 11.69 0.52
N ILE A 239 -10.74 10.39 0.83
CA ILE A 239 -9.54 9.56 0.93
C ILE A 239 -9.62 8.47 -0.14
N ASN A 240 -8.60 8.38 -1.00
CA ASN A 240 -8.50 7.25 -1.91
C ASN A 240 -8.10 6.00 -1.13
N ILE A 241 -8.92 4.96 -1.19
CA ILE A 241 -8.65 3.67 -0.57
C ILE A 241 -8.02 2.76 -1.61
N GLU A 242 -6.71 2.56 -1.51
CA GLU A 242 -6.01 1.59 -2.33
C GLU A 242 -5.76 0.31 -1.53
N ALA A 243 -6.30 -0.77 -2.01
CA ALA A 243 -6.06 -2.11 -1.49
C ALA A 243 -6.12 -3.12 -2.63
N GLY A 244 -5.68 -4.33 -2.38
CA GLY A 244 -5.71 -5.39 -3.37
C GLY A 244 -4.87 -6.56 -2.91
N GLY A 245 -4.63 -7.48 -3.80
CA GLY A 245 -3.94 -8.71 -3.49
C GLY A 245 -3.38 -9.37 -4.74
N TYR A 246 -2.98 -10.60 -4.52
CA TYR A 246 -2.52 -11.45 -5.59
C TYR A 246 -3.70 -11.77 -6.52
N PHE A 247 -3.47 -11.67 -7.82
CA PHE A 247 -4.50 -11.92 -8.84
C PHE A 247 -4.08 -13.09 -9.73
N GLU A 248 -4.89 -14.14 -9.75
CA GLU A 248 -4.68 -15.27 -10.66
C GLU A 248 -5.98 -16.06 -10.86
N VAL A 249 -6.35 -16.31 -12.13
CA VAL A 249 -7.48 -17.14 -12.49
C VAL A 249 -7.00 -18.55 -12.84
N GLY A 250 -7.59 -19.56 -12.23
CA GLY A 250 -7.25 -20.95 -12.50
C GLY A 250 -8.26 -21.92 -11.89
N GLU A 251 -8.39 -23.11 -12.49
CA GLU A 251 -9.34 -24.14 -12.03
C GLU A 251 -8.81 -24.94 -10.82
N ASP A 252 -7.48 -25.06 -10.67
CA ASP A 252 -6.85 -25.74 -9.54
C ASP A 252 -6.66 -24.78 -8.37
N VAL A 253 -7.74 -24.52 -7.65
CA VAL A 253 -7.79 -23.59 -6.52
C VAL A 253 -6.86 -24.03 -5.39
N GLU A 254 -6.74 -25.32 -5.14
CA GLU A 254 -5.85 -25.86 -4.09
C GLU A 254 -4.38 -25.53 -4.40
N LYS A 255 -3.97 -25.68 -5.64
CA LYS A 255 -2.64 -25.31 -6.10
C LYS A 255 -2.40 -23.81 -5.92
N LEU A 256 -3.34 -22.96 -6.36
CA LEU A 256 -3.24 -21.49 -6.22
C LEU A 256 -3.07 -21.08 -4.76
N ILE A 257 -3.82 -21.69 -3.85
CA ILE A 257 -3.69 -21.45 -2.40
C ILE A 257 -2.31 -21.88 -1.92
N ALA A 258 -1.88 -23.10 -2.25
CA ALA A 258 -0.61 -23.65 -1.79
C ALA A 258 0.58 -22.76 -2.21
N GLU A 259 0.57 -22.22 -3.42
CA GLU A 259 1.60 -21.32 -3.93
C GLU A 259 1.65 -19.97 -3.20
N ARG A 260 0.56 -19.54 -2.56
CA ARG A 260 0.49 -18.26 -1.83
C ARG A 260 0.83 -18.39 -0.34
N LYS A 261 0.65 -19.55 0.26
CA LYS A 261 0.95 -19.79 1.69
C LYS A 261 2.36 -19.38 2.12
N PRO A 262 3.44 -19.65 1.36
CA PRO A 262 4.78 -19.20 1.77
C PRO A 262 4.91 -17.67 1.92
N GLY A 263 4.34 -16.91 1.00
CA GLY A 263 4.31 -15.44 1.07
C GLY A 263 3.48 -14.94 2.26
N MET A 264 2.34 -15.57 2.53
CA MET A 264 1.51 -15.26 3.69
C MET A 264 2.23 -15.59 5.00
N ALA A 265 2.87 -16.75 5.11
CA ALA A 265 3.65 -17.11 6.28
C ALA A 265 4.82 -16.14 6.54
N PHE A 266 5.48 -15.67 5.47
CA PHE A 266 6.49 -14.61 5.58
C PHE A 266 5.88 -13.30 6.09
N THR A 267 4.72 -12.90 5.58
CA THR A 267 4.02 -11.69 6.03
C THR A 267 3.68 -11.77 7.52
N LEU A 268 3.14 -12.90 7.96
CA LEU A 268 2.73 -13.09 9.35
C LEU A 268 3.92 -13.27 10.31
N GLY A 269 5.02 -13.86 9.85
CA GLY A 269 6.14 -14.25 10.72
C GLY A 269 7.43 -13.49 10.49
N GLY A 270 7.74 -13.10 9.25
CA GLY A 270 9.03 -12.52 8.83
C GLY A 270 9.03 -11.01 8.65
N MET A 271 7.86 -10.40 8.40
CA MET A 271 7.75 -8.96 8.23
C MET A 271 7.72 -8.24 9.58
N GLY A 272 8.85 -7.67 9.98
CA GLY A 272 9.00 -7.01 11.27
C GLY A 272 9.75 -7.89 12.29
N SER A 273 9.58 -7.61 13.57
CA SER A 273 10.17 -8.37 14.68
C SER A 273 9.11 -9.20 15.40
N ALA A 274 9.55 -10.12 16.28
CA ALA A 274 8.64 -10.88 17.14
C ALA A 274 7.75 -10.00 18.05
N LYS A 275 8.16 -8.73 18.28
CA LYS A 275 7.43 -7.75 19.11
C LYS A 275 6.69 -6.70 18.30
N THR A 276 7.04 -6.53 17.03
CA THR A 276 6.50 -5.46 16.18
C THR A 276 6.32 -6.01 14.77
N ASN A 277 5.15 -6.56 14.51
CA ASN A 277 4.72 -6.98 13.18
C ASN A 277 3.32 -6.44 12.92
N PHE A 278 3.27 -5.28 12.27
CA PHE A 278 2.01 -4.59 11.97
C PHE A 278 1.09 -5.38 11.05
N TYR A 279 1.64 -6.24 10.21
CA TYR A 279 0.86 -7.11 9.31
C TYR A 279 0.18 -8.23 10.10
N ASN A 280 0.91 -8.89 11.00
CA ASN A 280 0.35 -9.90 11.90
C ASN A 280 -0.79 -9.31 12.74
N ASP A 281 -0.54 -8.13 13.35
CA ASP A 281 -1.53 -7.42 14.16
C ASP A 281 -2.79 -7.07 13.34
N ALA A 282 -2.67 -6.78 12.05
CA ALA A 282 -3.81 -6.52 11.19
C ALA A 282 -4.66 -7.78 10.98
N PHE A 283 -4.05 -8.92 10.71
CA PHE A 283 -4.77 -10.20 10.61
C PHE A 283 -5.38 -10.65 11.94
N CYS A 284 -4.72 -10.37 13.07
CA CYS A 284 -5.32 -10.62 14.39
C CYS A 284 -6.61 -9.82 14.57
N ARG A 285 -6.64 -8.55 14.22
CA ARG A 285 -7.85 -7.72 14.29
C ARG A 285 -8.94 -8.17 13.32
N ALA A 286 -8.56 -8.75 12.19
CA ALA A 286 -9.49 -9.34 11.23
C ALA A 286 -10.00 -10.73 11.63
N GLY A 287 -9.83 -11.14 12.89
CA GLY A 287 -10.38 -12.39 13.43
C GLY A 287 -9.48 -13.61 13.28
N TYR A 288 -8.26 -13.46 12.74
CA TYR A 288 -7.34 -14.59 12.54
C TYR A 288 -6.23 -14.67 13.62
N GLU A 289 -6.53 -14.24 14.86
CA GLU A 289 -5.52 -14.08 15.91
C GLU A 289 -4.76 -15.38 16.21
N ASP A 290 -5.46 -16.50 16.40
CA ASP A 290 -4.84 -17.77 16.73
C ASP A 290 -3.90 -18.26 15.62
N ALA A 291 -4.36 -18.23 14.39
CA ALA A 291 -3.56 -18.64 13.22
C ALA A 291 -2.36 -17.71 13.01
N ALA A 292 -2.57 -16.39 13.07
CA ALA A 292 -1.51 -15.41 12.87
C ALA A 292 -0.40 -15.55 13.93
N LYS A 293 -0.75 -15.74 15.19
CA LYS A 293 0.21 -15.94 16.30
C LYS A 293 0.94 -17.27 16.21
N GLU A 294 0.23 -18.35 15.85
CA GLU A 294 0.86 -19.67 15.67
C GLU A 294 1.89 -19.62 14.53
N VAL A 295 1.51 -19.07 13.36
CA VAL A 295 2.42 -18.92 12.22
C VAL A 295 3.65 -18.09 12.61
N GLN A 296 3.46 -16.97 13.30
CA GLN A 296 4.58 -16.14 13.76
C GLN A 296 5.50 -16.89 14.71
N SER A 297 4.95 -17.62 15.69
CA SER A 297 5.72 -18.40 16.66
C SER A 297 6.58 -19.46 15.98
N LEU A 298 6.01 -20.21 15.04
CA LEU A 298 6.72 -21.22 14.25
C LEU A 298 7.82 -20.59 13.38
N TRP A 299 7.52 -19.46 12.73
CA TRP A 299 8.48 -18.72 11.90
C TRP A 299 9.69 -18.25 12.70
N VAL A 300 9.47 -17.62 13.85
CA VAL A 300 10.51 -17.12 14.75
C VAL A 300 11.36 -18.26 15.33
N ALA A 301 10.73 -19.44 15.57
CA ALA A 301 11.41 -20.66 15.99
C ALA A 301 12.22 -21.34 14.85
N GLY A 302 12.25 -20.77 13.64
CA GLY A 302 12.93 -21.35 12.48
C GLY A 302 12.20 -22.48 11.77
N LYS A 303 10.99 -22.82 12.22
CA LYS A 303 10.16 -23.90 11.68
C LYS A 303 9.30 -23.43 10.50
N ARG A 304 9.96 -22.93 9.44
CA ARG A 304 9.30 -22.25 8.33
C ARG A 304 8.29 -23.10 7.58
N ASP A 305 8.61 -24.38 7.32
CA ASP A 305 7.69 -25.28 6.62
C ASP A 305 6.44 -25.61 7.46
N GLU A 306 6.58 -25.68 8.79
CA GLU A 306 5.44 -25.82 9.69
C GLU A 306 4.59 -24.55 9.69
N ALA A 307 5.22 -23.37 9.72
CA ALA A 307 4.53 -22.09 9.63
C ALA A 307 3.70 -21.99 8.34
N VAL A 308 4.26 -22.37 7.18
CA VAL A 308 3.55 -22.39 5.89
C VAL A 308 2.31 -23.29 5.94
N ARG A 309 2.45 -24.51 6.52
CA ARG A 309 1.32 -25.44 6.63
C ARG A 309 0.20 -24.94 7.56
N ARG A 310 0.51 -24.04 8.49
CA ARG A 310 -0.46 -23.47 9.44
C ARG A 310 -1.23 -22.28 8.91
N VAL A 311 -0.86 -21.73 7.76
CA VAL A 311 -1.63 -20.66 7.11
C VAL A 311 -2.99 -21.22 6.67
N PRO A 312 -4.12 -20.68 7.15
CA PRO A 312 -5.45 -21.10 6.72
C PRO A 312 -5.69 -20.81 5.24
N ASP A 313 -6.33 -21.74 4.54
CA ASP A 313 -6.71 -21.56 3.12
C ASP A 313 -7.63 -20.35 2.95
N GLU A 314 -8.59 -20.19 3.86
CA GLU A 314 -9.52 -19.07 3.90
C GLU A 314 -8.78 -17.73 3.97
N MET A 315 -7.76 -17.59 4.83
CA MET A 315 -6.98 -16.35 4.94
C MET A 315 -6.34 -15.96 3.61
N VAL A 316 -5.84 -16.95 2.85
CA VAL A 316 -5.27 -16.74 1.51
C VAL A 316 -6.35 -16.28 0.52
N LEU A 317 -7.47 -17.00 0.47
CA LEU A 317 -8.58 -16.69 -0.44
C LEU A 317 -9.19 -15.31 -0.17
N MET A 318 -9.44 -14.98 1.09
CA MET A 318 -10.10 -13.74 1.48
C MET A 318 -9.22 -12.50 1.30
N SER A 319 -7.90 -12.64 1.36
CA SER A 319 -6.95 -11.54 1.13
C SER A 319 -6.39 -11.46 -0.30
N SER A 320 -6.89 -12.29 -1.22
CA SER A 320 -6.43 -12.39 -2.60
C SER A 320 -7.60 -12.36 -3.60
N LEU A 321 -7.26 -12.29 -4.89
CA LEU A 321 -8.18 -12.40 -6.02
C LEU A 321 -7.77 -13.63 -6.84
N ILE A 322 -7.85 -14.82 -6.23
CA ILE A 322 -7.44 -16.09 -6.85
C ILE A 322 -8.58 -17.09 -6.88
N GLY A 323 -8.54 -18.00 -7.84
CA GLY A 323 -9.52 -19.08 -8.00
C GLY A 323 -10.11 -19.12 -9.40
N THR A 324 -11.28 -19.74 -9.54
CA THR A 324 -12.01 -19.73 -10.82
C THR A 324 -12.43 -18.32 -11.20
N GLU A 325 -12.76 -18.09 -12.46
CA GLU A 325 -13.20 -16.77 -12.94
C GLU A 325 -14.37 -16.21 -12.10
N ASP A 326 -15.33 -17.06 -11.71
CA ASP A 326 -16.46 -16.63 -10.90
C ASP A 326 -16.06 -16.28 -9.46
N MET A 327 -15.12 -17.01 -8.87
CA MET A 327 -14.56 -16.67 -7.55
C MET A 327 -13.86 -15.31 -7.60
N VAL A 328 -13.03 -15.07 -8.62
CA VAL A 328 -12.31 -13.80 -8.78
C VAL A 328 -13.29 -12.65 -9.01
N LYS A 329 -14.37 -12.83 -9.81
CA LYS A 329 -15.43 -11.81 -9.96
C LYS A 329 -16.11 -11.49 -8.64
N ALA A 330 -16.43 -12.50 -7.84
CA ALA A 330 -17.01 -12.31 -6.51
C ALA A 330 -16.06 -11.52 -5.60
N ARG A 331 -14.76 -11.82 -5.63
CA ARG A 331 -13.74 -11.06 -4.88
C ARG A 331 -13.61 -9.61 -5.37
N LEU A 332 -13.60 -9.37 -6.69
CA LEU A 332 -13.60 -8.01 -7.25
C LEU A 332 -14.77 -7.19 -6.73
N LYS A 333 -15.96 -7.80 -6.73
CA LYS A 333 -17.14 -7.16 -6.15
C LYS A 333 -17.00 -6.89 -4.66
N ALA A 334 -16.48 -7.82 -3.88
CA ALA A 334 -16.26 -7.65 -2.44
C ALA A 334 -15.31 -6.47 -2.14
N PHE A 335 -14.20 -6.34 -2.87
CA PHE A 335 -13.29 -5.19 -2.74
C PHE A 335 -14.00 -3.87 -3.09
N GLN A 336 -14.80 -3.85 -4.16
CA GLN A 336 -15.58 -2.67 -4.56
C GLN A 336 -16.63 -2.30 -3.51
N ASP A 337 -17.39 -3.27 -3.02
CA ASP A 337 -18.44 -3.08 -2.01
C ASP A 337 -17.84 -2.61 -0.67
N ALA A 338 -16.64 -3.05 -0.33
CA ALA A 338 -15.88 -2.59 0.83
C ALA A 338 -15.32 -1.15 0.68
N GLY A 339 -15.53 -0.49 -0.46
CA GLY A 339 -15.13 0.90 -0.67
C GLY A 339 -13.72 1.10 -1.22
N VAL A 340 -13.10 0.08 -1.76
CA VAL A 340 -11.80 0.20 -2.45
C VAL A 340 -11.98 1.01 -3.75
N ASN A 341 -11.27 2.12 -3.87
CA ASN A 341 -11.31 3.00 -5.04
C ASN A 341 -10.25 2.62 -6.07
N THR A 342 -9.11 2.10 -5.60
CA THR A 342 -8.00 1.66 -6.45
C THR A 342 -7.62 0.23 -6.07
N LEU A 343 -7.77 -0.68 -7.03
CA LEU A 343 -7.42 -2.08 -6.85
C LEU A 343 -5.98 -2.34 -7.27
N ARG A 344 -5.14 -2.75 -6.33
CA ARG A 344 -3.77 -3.15 -6.64
C ARG A 344 -3.74 -4.61 -7.07
N LEU A 345 -3.24 -4.83 -8.28
CA LEU A 345 -3.10 -6.14 -8.92
C LEU A 345 -1.65 -6.63 -8.81
N ALA A 346 -1.43 -7.70 -8.07
CA ALA A 346 -0.17 -8.43 -8.03
C ALA A 346 -0.30 -9.70 -8.86
N THR A 347 0.01 -9.62 -10.14
CA THR A 347 -0.10 -10.76 -11.06
C THR A 347 1.09 -11.70 -10.95
N GLY A 348 0.84 -13.02 -11.14
CA GLY A 348 1.84 -14.06 -11.15
C GLY A 348 2.64 -14.13 -12.45
N GLY A 349 3.61 -15.02 -12.46
CA GLY A 349 4.49 -15.33 -13.59
C GLY A 349 5.95 -15.40 -13.16
N GLU A 350 6.67 -16.38 -13.68
CA GLU A 350 8.12 -16.52 -13.46
C GLU A 350 8.88 -15.53 -14.34
N THR A 351 8.40 -15.32 -15.56
CA THR A 351 8.97 -14.40 -16.54
C THR A 351 8.15 -13.11 -16.66
N TRP A 352 8.78 -12.05 -17.14
CA TRP A 352 8.08 -10.78 -17.42
C TRP A 352 7.01 -10.93 -18.50
N ALA A 353 7.21 -11.81 -19.47
CA ALA A 353 6.20 -12.12 -20.50
C ALA A 353 4.95 -12.75 -19.89
N GLU A 354 5.10 -13.72 -19.00
CA GLU A 354 4.00 -14.34 -18.26
C GLU A 354 3.27 -13.32 -17.38
N ARG A 355 4.01 -12.47 -16.66
CA ARG A 355 3.42 -11.39 -15.85
C ARG A 355 2.62 -10.42 -16.69
N THR A 356 3.11 -10.09 -17.89
CA THR A 356 2.39 -9.19 -18.82
C THR A 356 1.11 -9.85 -19.31
N THR A 357 1.13 -11.13 -19.69
CA THR A 357 -0.06 -11.89 -20.10
C THR A 357 -1.07 -12.01 -18.94
N ALA A 358 -0.59 -12.30 -17.74
CA ALA A 358 -1.44 -12.36 -16.55
C ALA A 358 -2.09 -11.00 -16.22
N LEU A 359 -1.36 -9.91 -16.39
CA LEU A 359 -1.90 -8.55 -16.22
C LEU A 359 -2.96 -8.23 -17.27
N GLU A 360 -2.75 -8.62 -18.53
CA GLU A 360 -3.74 -8.43 -19.60
C GLU A 360 -5.05 -9.14 -19.27
N ALA A 361 -4.98 -10.40 -18.85
CA ALA A 361 -6.14 -11.17 -18.42
C ALA A 361 -6.84 -10.53 -17.20
N ALA A 362 -6.06 -10.03 -16.22
CA ALA A 362 -6.59 -9.33 -15.06
C ALA A 362 -7.33 -8.05 -15.46
N MET A 363 -6.75 -7.22 -16.33
CA MET A 363 -7.35 -5.97 -16.81
C MET A 363 -8.63 -6.23 -17.62
N ASP A 364 -8.67 -7.27 -18.42
CA ASP A 364 -9.87 -7.65 -19.16
C ASP A 364 -10.99 -8.10 -18.23
N LEU A 365 -10.67 -8.87 -17.19
CA LEU A 365 -11.66 -9.31 -16.22
C LEU A 365 -12.19 -8.14 -15.39
N VAL A 366 -11.32 -7.26 -14.90
CA VAL A 366 -11.73 -6.04 -14.17
C VAL A 366 -12.67 -5.21 -15.04
N LYS A 367 -12.32 -4.92 -16.29
CA LYS A 367 -13.17 -4.13 -17.22
C LYS A 367 -14.53 -4.76 -17.47
N ARG A 368 -14.63 -6.11 -17.52
CA ARG A 368 -15.90 -6.83 -17.69
C ARG A 368 -16.76 -6.85 -16.43
N SER A 369 -16.12 -6.79 -15.25
CA SER A 369 -16.79 -6.89 -13.96
C SER A 369 -17.26 -5.54 -13.41
N THR A 370 -16.72 -4.41 -13.89
CA THR A 370 -17.03 -3.04 -13.41
C THR A 370 -17.97 -2.27 -14.36
N LYS A 371 -18.47 -2.93 -15.42
CA LYS A 371 -19.53 -2.41 -16.30
C LYS A 371 -20.91 -2.80 -15.79
#